data_39f43847752a2070460aaa4774e98be2
#
_entry.id   39f43847752a2070460aaa4774e98be2
#
_cell.length_a   1.000
_cell.length_b   1.000
_cell.length_c   1.000
_cell.angle_alpha   90.00
_cell.angle_beta   90.00
_cell.angle_gamma   90.00
#
_symmetry.space_group_name_H-M   'P 1'
#
loop_
_entity.id
_entity.type
_entity.pdbx_description
1 polymer ?
#
loop_
_entity_poly.entity_id
_entity_poly.type
_entity_poly.pdbx_seq_one_letter_code
_entity_poly.pdbx_strand_id
1 'polypeptide(L)' 'MKKINIAVIDRLNKYMEEQNLTQYKLANLSGVPFPTIKSIMQRKTKGISLKTIIMLADGLNITPAEFINDSSFLAENLEL' A
#
# COMPACT_ATOMS: atom_id res chain seq x y z
N MET A 1 -8.23 -5.73 -15.58
CA MET A 1 -8.66 -5.28 -14.23
C MET A 1 -7.69 -5.80 -13.18
N LYS A 2 -7.40 -4.98 -12.20
CA LYS A 2 -6.52 -5.38 -11.09
C LYS A 2 -7.34 -5.77 -9.88
N LYS A 3 -6.84 -6.69 -9.07
CA LYS A 3 -7.36 -6.90 -7.71
C LYS A 3 -6.90 -5.73 -6.84
N ILE A 4 -7.69 -5.39 -5.82
CA ILE A 4 -7.40 -4.22 -4.98
C ILE A 4 -6.05 -4.35 -4.26
N ASN A 5 -5.68 -5.56 -3.82
CA ASN A 5 -4.38 -5.77 -3.18
C ASN A 5 -3.22 -5.49 -4.13
N ILE A 6 -3.36 -5.81 -5.41
CA ILE A 6 -2.33 -5.53 -6.41
C ILE A 6 -2.21 -4.03 -6.64
N ALA A 7 -3.32 -3.30 -6.71
CA ALA A 7 -3.29 -1.85 -6.83
C ALA A 7 -2.57 -1.21 -5.65
N VAL A 8 -2.80 -1.71 -4.43
CA VAL A 8 -2.10 -1.24 -3.23
C VAL A 8 -0.61 -1.54 -3.32
N ILE A 9 -0.23 -2.75 -3.72
CA ILE A 9 1.19 -3.13 -3.86
C ILE A 9 1.89 -2.23 -4.88
N ASP A 10 1.25 -1.93 -5.99
CA ASP A 10 1.83 -1.05 -7.01
C ASP A 10 2.09 0.34 -6.46
N ARG A 11 1.17 0.89 -5.66
CA ARG A 11 1.36 2.19 -5.02
C ARG A 11 2.49 2.15 -3.98
N LEU A 12 2.55 1.08 -3.18
CA LEU A 12 3.65 0.90 -2.23
C LEU A 12 4.99 0.85 -2.95
N ASN A 13 5.10 0.07 -3.99
CA ASN A 13 6.34 -0.03 -4.76
C ASN A 13 6.76 1.30 -5.34
N LYS A 14 5.81 2.07 -5.88
CA LYS A 14 6.10 3.40 -6.44
C LYS A 14 6.78 4.30 -5.41
N TYR A 15 6.16 4.46 -4.23
CA TYR A 15 6.67 5.36 -3.21
C TYR A 15 7.91 4.82 -2.51
N MET A 16 7.98 3.51 -2.31
CA MET A 16 9.17 2.89 -1.71
C MET A 16 10.40 3.05 -2.61
N GLU A 17 10.22 2.88 -3.92
CA GLU A 17 11.31 3.10 -4.87
C GLU A 17 11.74 4.57 -4.90
N GLU A 18 10.77 5.49 -4.97
CA GLU A 18 11.07 6.92 -4.97
C GLU A 18 11.82 7.37 -3.73
N GLN A 19 11.50 6.78 -2.57
CA GLN A 19 12.08 7.14 -1.28
C GLN A 19 13.22 6.21 -0.86
N ASN A 20 13.53 5.22 -1.68
CA ASN A 20 14.57 4.24 -1.40
C ASN A 20 14.34 3.52 -0.06
N LEU A 21 13.11 3.08 0.18
CA LEU A 21 12.70 2.40 1.41
C LEU A 21 12.66 0.89 1.24
N THR A 22 13.13 0.19 2.29
CA THR A 22 12.90 -1.26 2.43
C THR A 22 11.56 -1.50 3.13
N GLN A 23 11.05 -2.72 3.05
CA GLN A 23 9.84 -3.11 3.76
C GLN A 23 10.01 -2.93 5.28
N TYR A 24 11.19 -3.27 5.80
CA TYR A 24 11.49 -3.12 7.22
C TYR A 24 11.45 -1.65 7.65
N LYS A 25 12.05 -0.77 6.85
CA LYS A 25 12.03 0.66 7.14
C LYS A 25 10.60 1.23 7.08
N LEU A 26 9.82 0.79 6.11
CA LEU A 26 8.42 1.19 6.03
C LEU A 26 7.64 0.75 7.27
N ALA A 27 7.90 -0.46 7.78
CA ALA A 27 7.27 -0.92 9.02
C ALA A 27 7.58 0.02 10.18
N ASN A 28 8.85 0.42 10.32
CA ASN A 28 9.25 1.35 11.37
C ASN A 28 8.58 2.72 11.23
N LEU A 29 8.49 3.24 10.02
CA LEU A 29 7.92 4.56 9.76
C LEU A 29 6.39 4.59 9.88
N SER A 30 5.73 3.52 9.47
CA SER A 30 4.26 3.45 9.41
C SER A 30 3.61 2.94 10.69
N GLY A 31 4.34 2.19 11.49
CA GLY A 31 3.79 1.47 12.63
C GLY A 31 3.04 0.20 12.24
N VAL A 32 2.96 -0.13 10.96
CA VAL A 32 2.40 -1.40 10.50
C VAL A 32 3.43 -2.50 10.77
N PRO A 33 3.05 -3.60 11.44
CA PRO A 33 4.01 -4.68 11.72
C PRO A 33 4.67 -5.21 10.45
N PHE A 34 5.97 -5.48 10.53
CA PHE A 34 6.73 -5.99 9.40
C PHE A 34 6.10 -7.26 8.79
N PRO A 35 5.64 -8.25 9.59
CA PRO A 35 4.98 -9.42 9.00
C PRO A 35 3.73 -9.08 8.19
N THR A 36 3.00 -8.04 8.59
CA THR A 36 1.82 -7.58 7.86
C THR A 36 2.22 -6.99 6.50
N ILE A 37 3.24 -6.12 6.48
CA ILE A 37 3.75 -5.56 5.22
C ILE A 37 4.25 -6.68 4.31
N LYS A 38 5.01 -7.61 4.87
CA LYS A 38 5.52 -8.76 4.11
C LYS A 38 4.39 -9.57 3.49
N SER A 39 3.32 -9.85 4.25
CA SER A 39 2.15 -10.57 3.75
C SER A 39 1.46 -9.83 2.61
N ILE A 40 1.32 -8.51 2.73
CA ILE A 40 0.74 -7.67 1.67
C ILE A 40 1.59 -7.80 0.40
N MET A 41 2.90 -7.59 0.52
CA MET A 41 3.81 -7.60 -0.62
C MET A 41 3.93 -8.97 -1.28
N GLN A 42 3.70 -10.04 -0.52
CA GLN A 42 3.69 -11.42 -1.04
C GLN A 42 2.31 -11.84 -1.57
N ARG A 43 1.36 -10.90 -1.66
CA ARG A 43 0.01 -11.14 -2.19
C ARG A 43 -0.81 -12.14 -1.37
N LYS A 44 -0.47 -12.31 -0.09
CA LYS A 44 -1.19 -13.22 0.82
C LYS A 44 -2.44 -12.58 1.41
N THR A 45 -2.52 -11.25 1.41
CA THR A 45 -3.64 -10.49 1.94
C THR A 45 -4.52 -10.03 0.80
N LYS A 46 -5.80 -10.41 0.82
CA LYS A 46 -6.74 -10.07 -0.25
C LYS A 46 -7.34 -8.69 -0.06
N GLY A 47 -7.78 -8.37 1.14
CA GLY A 47 -8.33 -7.07 1.49
C GLY A 47 -7.41 -6.37 2.47
N ILE A 48 -7.29 -5.06 2.34
CA ILE A 48 -6.45 -4.25 3.21
C ILE A 48 -7.35 -3.20 3.85
N SER A 49 -7.34 -3.13 5.18
CA SER A 49 -8.21 -2.20 5.89
C SER A 49 -7.84 -0.75 5.61
N LEU A 50 -8.82 0.13 5.71
CA LEU A 50 -8.58 1.57 5.57
C LEU A 50 -7.58 2.05 6.62
N LYS A 51 -7.66 1.51 7.84
CA LYS A 51 -6.69 1.84 8.90
C LYS A 51 -5.27 1.56 8.44
N THR A 52 -5.03 0.39 7.85
CA THR A 52 -3.69 0.03 7.36
C THR A 52 -3.25 0.97 6.24
N ILE A 53 -4.13 1.32 5.31
CA ILE A 53 -3.83 2.29 4.24
C ILE A 53 -3.42 3.64 4.83
N ILE A 54 -4.15 4.13 5.83
CA ILE A 54 -3.84 5.40 6.49
C ILE A 54 -2.44 5.34 7.14
N MET A 55 -2.14 4.25 7.83
CA MET A 55 -0.84 4.06 8.47
C MET A 55 0.30 4.00 7.45
N LEU A 56 0.11 3.26 6.35
CA LEU A 56 1.11 3.16 5.29
C LEU A 56 1.36 4.51 4.63
N ALA A 57 0.31 5.26 4.33
CA ALA A 57 0.43 6.61 3.77
C ALA A 57 1.22 7.52 4.71
N ASP A 58 0.95 7.47 6.01
CA ASP A 58 1.69 8.23 7.01
C ASP A 58 3.17 7.87 7.00
N GLY A 59 3.49 6.59 6.94
CA GLY A 59 4.88 6.12 6.87
C GLY A 59 5.59 6.57 5.60
N LEU A 60 4.86 6.74 4.51
CA LEU A 60 5.38 7.25 3.23
C LEU A 60 5.39 8.77 3.16
N ASN A 61 4.92 9.45 4.20
CA ASN A 61 4.80 10.91 4.26
C ASN A 61 3.91 11.49 3.16
N ILE A 62 2.81 10.80 2.88
CA ILE A 62 1.78 11.25 1.94
C ILE A 62 0.41 11.15 2.61
N THR A 63 -0.58 11.83 2.05
CA THR A 63 -1.95 11.70 2.55
C THR A 63 -2.58 10.38 2.06
N PRO A 64 -3.57 9.84 2.77
CA PRO A 64 -4.33 8.69 2.26
C PRO A 64 -4.97 8.98 0.89
N ALA A 65 -5.44 10.20 0.68
CA ALA A 65 -6.00 10.61 -0.61
C ALA A 65 -4.96 10.50 -1.73
N GLU A 66 -3.74 10.96 -1.48
CA GLU A 66 -2.66 10.84 -2.46
C GLU A 66 -2.32 9.37 -2.73
N PHE A 67 -2.32 8.55 -1.68
CA PHE A 67 -2.03 7.13 -1.83
C PHE A 67 -2.97 6.46 -2.83
N ILE A 68 -4.28 6.75 -2.75
CA ILE A 68 -5.28 6.16 -3.63
C ILE A 68 -5.59 6.99 -4.88
N ASN A 69 -4.89 8.10 -5.08
CA ASN A 69 -5.10 8.95 -6.25
C ASN A 69 -4.40 8.35 -7.48
N ASP A 70 -4.98 7.30 -7.99
CA ASP A 70 -4.51 6.59 -9.17
C ASP A 70 -5.72 5.95 -9.86
N SER A 71 -5.71 5.91 -11.18
CA SER A 71 -6.84 5.37 -11.95
C SER A 71 -7.13 3.91 -11.64
N SER A 72 -6.13 3.16 -11.16
CA SER A 72 -6.33 1.76 -10.78
C SER A 72 -7.29 1.58 -9.60
N PHE A 73 -7.56 2.64 -8.82
CA PHE A 73 -8.52 2.58 -7.70
C PHE A 73 -9.95 2.95 -8.10
N LEU A 74 -10.19 3.29 -9.36
CA LEU A 74 -11.56 3.46 -9.84
C LEU A 74 -12.22 2.08 -9.89
N ALA A 75 -13.47 2.00 -9.42
CA ALA A 75 -14.19 0.73 -9.36
C ALA A 75 -14.24 0.03 -10.72
N GLU A 76 -14.33 0.79 -11.82
CA GLU A 76 -14.35 0.25 -13.18
C GLU A 76 -13.05 -0.45 -13.58
N ASN A 77 -11.94 -0.16 -12.89
CA ASN A 77 -10.62 -0.74 -13.15
C ASN A 77 -10.24 -1.82 -12.14
N LEU A 78 -11.09 -2.08 -11.17
CA LEU A 78 -10.84 -3.05 -10.11
C LEU A 78 -11.70 -4.30 -10.26
N GLU A 79 -11.10 -5.43 -9.98
CA GLU A 79 -11.79 -6.69 -9.77
C GLU A 79 -12.20 -6.77 -8.31
N LEU A 80 -13.43 -6.42 -8.02
CA LEU A 80 -13.95 -6.35 -6.64
C LEU A 80 -14.74 -7.66 -6.24
#